data_25df1ffb777571e35d7ed8c938adee99
#
_entry.id   25df1ffb777571e35d7ed8c938adee99
#
_cell.length_a   1.000
_cell.length_b   1.000
_cell.length_c   1.000
_cell.angle_alpha   90.00
_cell.angle_beta   90.00
_cell.angle_gamma   90.00
#
_symmetry.space_group_name_H-M   'P 1'
#
loop_
_entity.id
_entity.type
_entity.pdbx_description
1 polymer ?
#
loop_
_entity_poly.entity_id
_entity_poly.type
_entity_poly.pdbx_seq_one_letter_code
_entity_poly.pdbx_strand_id
1 'polypeptide(L)'
;MDSADILDDYGRKLLDELRRDARASFADLGRRIGLSASATAERLRRMEDAGVIRGYTVEIDREALGLPILAIVRMTCDGPRYHPFLKFVKELPEVQECHHVTGGDAFFLQVAAASIVELERVIERLLPYGIPTTSIVFSSPVARRGFDLSRARG
;
A
#
# COMPACT_ATOMS: atom_id res chain seq x y z
N MET A 1 -18.46 0.33 18.75
CA MET A 1 -17.37 0.88 19.56
C MET A 1 -16.72 1.93 18.69
N ASP A 2 -16.61 3.15 19.19
CA ASP A 2 -16.22 4.28 18.37
C ASP A 2 -14.72 4.19 18.06
N SER A 3 -14.32 4.45 16.82
CA SER A 3 -12.91 4.47 16.41
C SER A 3 -12.07 5.48 17.20
N ALA A 4 -12.72 6.50 17.78
CA ALA A 4 -12.11 7.48 18.66
C ALA A 4 -11.53 6.86 19.95
N ASP A 5 -12.21 5.86 20.54
CA ASP A 5 -11.74 5.15 21.74
C ASP A 5 -10.50 4.26 21.47
N ILE A 6 -10.35 3.81 20.23
CA ILE A 6 -9.25 2.93 19.83
C ILE A 6 -7.98 3.75 19.52
N LEU A 7 -8.16 4.94 18.94
CA LEU A 7 -7.10 5.88 18.58
C LEU A 7 -6.85 6.96 19.65
N ASP A 8 -7.01 6.58 20.92
CA ASP A 8 -6.57 7.40 22.05
C ASP A 8 -5.03 7.60 22.05
N ASP A 9 -4.47 8.33 22.99
CA ASP A 9 -3.02 8.59 23.06
C ASP A 9 -2.19 7.32 23.11
N TYR A 10 -2.64 6.29 23.84
CA TYR A 10 -1.96 5.00 23.90
C TYR A 10 -2.06 4.25 22.58
N GLY A 11 -3.20 4.30 21.91
CA GLY A 11 -3.41 3.69 20.60
C GLY A 11 -2.50 4.29 19.54
N ARG A 12 -2.39 5.62 19.49
CA ARG A 12 -1.48 6.31 18.56
C ARG A 12 -0.02 5.98 18.82
N LYS A 13 0.42 6.03 20.08
CA LYS A 13 1.79 5.64 20.47
C LYS A 13 2.09 4.20 20.10
N LEU A 14 1.15 3.28 20.33
CA LEU A 14 1.31 1.88 19.99
C LEU A 14 1.48 1.66 18.49
N LEU A 15 0.67 2.33 17.66
CA LEU A 15 0.80 2.29 16.20
C LEU A 15 2.12 2.87 15.74
N ASP A 16 2.59 3.96 16.33
CA ASP A 16 3.90 4.55 15.99
C ASP A 16 5.05 3.62 16.31
N GLU A 17 5.05 2.97 17.47
CA GLU A 17 6.08 1.99 17.84
C GLU A 17 6.03 0.76 16.95
N LEU A 18 4.82 0.25 16.65
CA LEU A 18 4.64 -0.90 15.75
C LEU A 18 5.10 -0.61 14.31
N ARG A 19 4.92 0.62 13.84
CA ARG A 19 5.42 1.06 12.53
C ARG A 19 6.95 1.16 12.46
N ARG A 20 7.61 1.47 13.59
CA ARG A 20 9.08 1.50 13.70
C ARG A 20 9.66 0.09 13.75
N ASP A 21 8.97 -0.79 14.44
CA ASP A 21 9.39 -2.17 14.64
C ASP A 21 8.17 -3.10 14.70
N ALA A 22 7.74 -3.59 13.53
CA ALA A 22 6.60 -4.50 13.40
C ALA A 22 6.87 -5.90 14.00
N ARG A 23 8.11 -6.18 14.42
CA ARG A 23 8.51 -7.45 15.05
C ARG A 23 8.73 -7.34 16.56
N ALA A 24 8.55 -6.14 17.14
CA ALA A 24 8.67 -5.93 18.57
C ALA A 24 7.67 -6.81 19.34
N SER A 25 8.11 -7.39 20.46
CA SER A 25 7.24 -8.16 21.33
C SER A 25 6.20 -7.26 22.02
N PHE A 26 5.08 -7.81 22.45
CA PHE A 26 4.08 -7.07 23.23
C PHE A 26 4.66 -6.50 24.53
N ALA A 27 5.64 -7.19 25.12
CA ALA A 27 6.35 -6.71 26.29
C ALA A 27 7.22 -5.48 25.98
N ASP A 28 7.91 -5.49 24.83
CA ASP A 28 8.73 -4.36 24.40
C ASP A 28 7.89 -3.15 24.00
N LEU A 29 6.84 -3.37 23.22
CA LEU A 29 5.88 -2.32 22.86
C LEU A 29 5.25 -1.71 24.13
N GLY A 30 4.76 -2.56 25.04
CA GLY A 30 4.17 -2.12 26.29
C GLY A 30 5.12 -1.27 27.14
N ARG A 31 6.38 -1.70 27.26
CA ARG A 31 7.42 -0.95 27.99
C ARG A 31 7.66 0.44 27.41
N ARG A 32 7.67 0.56 26.07
CA ARG A 32 7.88 1.85 25.37
C ARG A 32 6.74 2.83 25.57
N ILE A 33 5.51 2.34 25.77
CA ILE A 33 4.32 3.19 25.90
C ILE A 33 3.72 3.22 27.31
N GLY A 34 4.30 2.49 28.28
CA GLY A 34 3.84 2.49 29.67
C GLY A 34 2.66 1.54 29.94
N LEU A 35 2.55 0.43 29.21
CA LEU A 35 1.51 -0.60 29.38
C LEU A 35 2.11 -1.96 29.70
N SER A 36 1.30 -2.85 30.32
CA SER A 36 1.65 -4.26 30.45
C SER A 36 1.59 -4.99 29.09
N ALA A 37 2.31 -6.11 28.96
CA ALA A 37 2.27 -6.93 27.74
C ALA A 37 0.84 -7.41 27.40
N SER A 38 0.04 -7.77 28.41
CA SER A 38 -1.35 -8.20 28.23
C SER A 38 -2.26 -7.07 27.75
N ALA A 39 -2.11 -5.87 28.32
CA ALA A 39 -2.87 -4.69 27.90
C ALA A 39 -2.49 -4.27 26.47
N THR A 40 -1.21 -4.40 26.11
CA THR A 40 -0.72 -4.11 24.75
C THR A 40 -1.29 -5.10 23.74
N ALA A 41 -1.25 -6.40 24.04
CA ALA A 41 -1.83 -7.43 23.17
C ALA A 41 -3.35 -7.23 22.96
N GLU A 42 -4.09 -6.92 24.03
CA GLU A 42 -5.52 -6.67 23.95
C GLU A 42 -5.83 -5.42 23.09
N ARG A 43 -5.05 -4.35 23.25
CA ARG A 43 -5.22 -3.14 22.40
C ARG A 43 -4.94 -3.43 20.93
N LEU A 44 -3.88 -4.16 20.62
CA LEU A 44 -3.58 -4.53 19.23
C LEU A 44 -4.69 -5.36 18.62
N ARG A 45 -5.19 -6.38 19.34
CA ARG A 45 -6.31 -7.18 18.88
C ARG A 45 -7.56 -6.31 18.58
N ARG A 46 -7.89 -5.36 19.47
CA ARG A 46 -9.01 -4.44 19.25
C ARG A 46 -8.81 -3.55 18.02
N MET A 47 -7.57 -3.13 17.70
CA MET A 47 -7.25 -2.38 16.49
C MET A 47 -7.38 -3.23 15.23
N GLU A 48 -7.02 -4.50 15.29
CA GLU A 48 -7.19 -5.48 14.22
C GLU A 48 -8.69 -5.75 13.97
N ASP A 49 -9.44 -6.06 15.01
CA ASP A 49 -10.89 -6.34 14.95
C ASP A 49 -11.68 -5.15 14.41
N ALA A 50 -11.26 -3.92 14.74
CA ALA A 50 -11.87 -2.69 14.24
C ALA A 50 -11.37 -2.27 12.84
N GLY A 51 -10.44 -3.00 12.24
CA GLY A 51 -9.88 -2.71 10.93
C GLY A 51 -8.96 -1.48 10.88
N VAL A 52 -8.55 -0.94 12.03
CA VAL A 52 -7.52 0.12 12.12
C VAL A 52 -6.18 -0.44 11.64
N ILE A 53 -5.83 -1.64 12.08
CA ILE A 53 -4.74 -2.45 11.54
C ILE A 53 -5.36 -3.45 10.57
N ARG A 54 -5.08 -3.32 9.29
CA ARG A 54 -5.61 -4.20 8.23
C ARG A 54 -4.68 -5.35 7.89
N GLY A 55 -3.49 -5.39 8.48
CA GLY A 55 -2.50 -6.43 8.25
C GLY A 55 -1.09 -5.94 8.49
N TYR A 56 -0.17 -6.87 8.40
CA TYR A 56 1.28 -6.66 8.50
C TYR A 56 1.91 -7.05 7.18
N THR A 57 2.89 -6.30 6.74
CA THR A 57 3.59 -6.57 5.48
C THR A 57 5.09 -6.41 5.65
N VAL A 58 5.83 -7.03 4.74
CA VAL A 58 7.27 -6.88 4.62
C VAL A 58 7.56 -5.93 3.47
N GLU A 59 8.42 -4.97 3.69
CA GLU A 59 8.98 -4.17 2.61
C GLU A 59 10.13 -4.97 1.95
N ILE A 60 10.00 -5.20 0.65
CA ILE A 60 10.97 -6.01 -0.09
C ILE A 60 11.65 -5.11 -1.12
N ASP A 61 12.96 -5.21 -1.19
CA ASP A 61 13.75 -4.55 -2.22
C ASP A 61 13.48 -5.22 -3.59
N ARG A 62 12.81 -4.49 -4.48
CA ARG A 62 12.47 -4.96 -5.82
C ARG A 62 13.71 -5.26 -6.68
N GLU A 63 14.83 -4.53 -6.48
CA GLU A 63 16.07 -4.77 -7.20
C GLU A 63 16.70 -6.11 -6.80
N ALA A 64 16.62 -6.45 -5.50
CA ALA A 64 17.02 -7.77 -5.00
C ALA A 64 16.18 -8.92 -5.58
N LEU A 65 14.93 -8.64 -6.00
CA LEU A 65 14.07 -9.58 -6.72
C LEU A 65 14.32 -9.62 -8.24
N GLY A 66 15.26 -8.82 -8.75
CA GLY A 66 15.51 -8.71 -10.19
C GLY A 66 14.47 -7.88 -10.94
N LEU A 67 13.74 -6.97 -10.26
CA LEU A 67 12.72 -6.08 -10.82
C LEU A 67 13.16 -4.61 -10.74
N PRO A 68 14.28 -4.20 -11.41
CA PRO A 68 14.83 -2.86 -11.27
C PRO A 68 13.93 -1.76 -11.86
N ILE A 69 13.08 -2.10 -12.83
CA ILE A 69 12.23 -1.13 -13.50
C ILE A 69 10.96 -0.91 -12.69
N LEU A 70 10.72 0.35 -12.32
CA LEU A 70 9.45 0.80 -11.76
C LEU A 70 8.83 1.80 -12.73
N ALA A 71 7.56 1.62 -13.07
CA ALA A 71 6.83 2.52 -13.95
C ALA A 71 5.47 2.89 -13.36
N ILE A 72 5.03 4.12 -13.64
CA ILE A 72 3.67 4.57 -13.43
C ILE A 72 2.96 4.56 -14.78
N VAL A 73 1.89 3.80 -14.88
CA VAL A 73 1.07 3.70 -16.09
C VAL A 73 -0.27 4.34 -15.81
N ARG A 74 -0.58 5.41 -16.55
CA ARG A 74 -1.90 6.04 -16.54
C ARG A 74 -2.74 5.38 -17.62
N MET A 75 -3.96 4.96 -17.27
CA MET A 75 -4.88 4.33 -18.20
C MET A 75 -6.09 5.21 -18.42
N THR A 76 -6.33 5.60 -19.66
CA THR A 76 -7.62 6.13 -20.08
C THR A 76 -8.46 4.96 -20.58
N CYS A 77 -9.60 4.73 -19.94
CA CYS A 77 -10.46 3.57 -20.21
C CYS A 77 -11.90 4.05 -20.41
N ASP A 78 -12.52 3.63 -21.50
CA ASP A 78 -13.94 3.93 -21.76
C ASP A 78 -14.88 2.98 -21.00
N GLY A 79 -16.14 3.38 -20.88
CA GLY A 79 -17.15 2.66 -20.07
C GLY A 79 -17.27 1.17 -20.37
N PRO A 80 -17.36 0.71 -21.63
CA PRO A 80 -17.47 -0.71 -21.95
C PRO A 80 -16.26 -1.55 -21.55
N ARG A 81 -15.07 -0.95 -21.51
CA ARG A 81 -13.82 -1.65 -21.18
C ARG A 81 -13.47 -1.62 -19.70
N TYR A 82 -14.17 -0.80 -18.91
CA TYR A 82 -13.90 -0.60 -17.48
C TYR A 82 -13.92 -1.91 -16.68
N HIS A 83 -15.02 -2.67 -16.73
CA HIS A 83 -15.13 -3.92 -15.98
C HIS A 83 -14.19 -5.01 -16.48
N PRO A 84 -14.04 -5.24 -17.81
CA PRO A 84 -13.01 -6.13 -18.33
C PRO A 84 -11.61 -5.78 -17.88
N PHE A 85 -11.24 -4.48 -17.88
CA PHE A 85 -9.95 -4.01 -17.38
C PHE A 85 -9.75 -4.34 -15.90
N LEU A 86 -10.72 -4.05 -15.04
CA LEU A 86 -10.63 -4.34 -13.60
C LEU A 86 -10.42 -5.84 -13.29
N LYS A 87 -11.01 -6.72 -14.09
CA LYS A 87 -10.78 -8.16 -13.96
C LYS A 87 -9.35 -8.51 -14.39
N PHE A 88 -8.94 -8.01 -15.53
CA PHE A 88 -7.64 -8.30 -16.12
C PHE A 88 -6.49 -7.82 -15.24
N VAL A 89 -6.53 -6.56 -14.75
CA VAL A 89 -5.43 -5.96 -14.00
C VAL A 89 -5.15 -6.66 -12.66
N LYS A 90 -6.17 -7.30 -12.07
CA LYS A 90 -6.00 -8.08 -10.82
C LYS A 90 -5.19 -9.37 -11.02
N GLU A 91 -5.12 -9.86 -12.26
CA GLU A 91 -4.42 -11.08 -12.63
C GLU A 91 -3.00 -10.80 -13.17
N LEU A 92 -2.59 -9.51 -13.25
CA LEU A 92 -1.27 -9.10 -13.71
C LEU A 92 -0.28 -9.05 -12.54
N PRO A 93 0.67 -10.00 -12.44
CA PRO A 93 1.63 -10.03 -11.33
C PRO A 93 2.59 -8.85 -11.35
N GLU A 94 2.83 -8.24 -12.50
CA GLU A 94 3.69 -7.07 -12.66
C GLU A 94 3.07 -5.80 -12.06
N VAL A 95 1.74 -5.77 -11.89
CA VAL A 95 1.02 -4.65 -11.27
C VAL A 95 1.05 -4.78 -9.75
N GLN A 96 1.73 -3.86 -9.11
CA GLN A 96 1.86 -3.81 -7.65
C GLN A 96 0.68 -3.06 -7.00
N GLU A 97 0.23 -1.99 -7.65
CA GLU A 97 -0.89 -1.17 -7.20
C GLU A 97 -1.72 -0.70 -8.41
N CYS A 98 -3.02 -0.58 -8.24
CA CYS A 98 -3.93 0.02 -9.22
C CYS A 98 -4.95 0.88 -8.50
N HIS A 99 -4.98 2.16 -8.83
CA HIS A 99 -5.89 3.14 -8.26
C HIS A 99 -6.87 3.63 -9.31
N HIS A 100 -8.16 3.56 -9.01
CA HIS A 100 -9.18 4.27 -9.78
C HIS A 100 -9.18 5.74 -9.35
N VAL A 101 -9.09 6.64 -10.29
CA VAL A 101 -8.91 8.08 -10.02
C VAL A 101 -9.99 8.91 -10.71
N THR A 102 -10.18 10.13 -10.23
CA THR A 102 -10.99 11.15 -10.88
C THR A 102 -10.16 11.91 -11.90
N GLY A 103 -10.79 12.43 -12.96
CA GLY A 103 -10.14 13.24 -14.01
C GLY A 103 -10.17 12.57 -15.38
N GLY A 104 -9.25 12.97 -16.26
CA GLY A 104 -9.18 12.45 -17.63
C GLY A 104 -8.65 11.03 -17.75
N ASP A 105 -7.81 10.59 -16.81
CA ASP A 105 -7.37 9.21 -16.71
C ASP A 105 -8.33 8.43 -15.81
N ALA A 106 -8.56 7.15 -16.10
CA ALA A 106 -9.42 6.30 -15.28
C ALA A 106 -8.63 5.60 -14.16
N PHE A 107 -7.38 5.20 -14.44
CA PHE A 107 -6.55 4.44 -13.51
C PHE A 107 -5.09 4.86 -13.53
N PHE A 108 -4.45 4.73 -12.35
CA PHE A 108 -3.00 4.79 -12.19
C PHE A 108 -2.50 3.44 -11.68
N LEU A 109 -1.58 2.84 -12.42
CA LEU A 109 -0.96 1.58 -12.05
C LEU A 109 0.50 1.81 -11.68
N GLN A 110 0.96 1.11 -10.66
CA GLN A 110 2.37 0.94 -10.37
C GLN A 110 2.81 -0.43 -10.88
N VAL A 111 3.76 -0.46 -11.82
CA VAL A 111 4.23 -1.66 -12.50
C VAL A 111 5.70 -1.86 -12.20
N ALA A 112 6.09 -3.07 -11.78
CA ALA A 112 7.47 -3.48 -11.62
C ALA A 112 7.83 -4.50 -12.71
N ALA A 113 9.03 -4.36 -13.32
CA ALA A 113 9.49 -5.23 -14.39
C ALA A 113 11.00 -5.48 -14.31
N ALA A 114 11.43 -6.63 -14.81
CA ALA A 114 12.85 -6.99 -14.86
C ALA A 114 13.63 -6.22 -15.95
N SER A 115 12.94 -5.75 -16.99
CA SER A 115 13.54 -5.04 -18.10
C SER A 115 12.55 -4.14 -18.82
N ILE A 116 13.08 -3.25 -19.68
CA ILE A 116 12.23 -2.42 -20.56
C ILE A 116 11.42 -3.29 -21.52
N VAL A 117 11.97 -4.39 -22.02
CA VAL A 117 11.25 -5.32 -22.90
C VAL A 117 10.08 -5.99 -22.18
N GLU A 118 10.24 -6.33 -20.90
CA GLU A 118 9.15 -6.87 -20.10
C GLU A 118 8.07 -5.80 -19.85
N LEU A 119 8.48 -4.58 -19.52
CA LEU A 119 7.55 -3.47 -19.36
C LEU A 119 6.74 -3.23 -20.64
N GLU A 120 7.40 -3.25 -21.81
CA GLU A 120 6.72 -3.12 -23.12
C GLU A 120 5.65 -4.19 -23.30
N ARG A 121 5.93 -5.46 -23.00
CA ARG A 121 4.95 -6.54 -23.06
C ARG A 121 3.76 -6.33 -22.12
N VAL A 122 4.00 -5.77 -20.94
CA VAL A 122 2.91 -5.40 -20.02
C VAL A 122 2.03 -4.32 -20.64
N ILE A 123 2.64 -3.29 -21.24
CA ILE A 123 1.92 -2.20 -21.91
C ILE A 123 1.09 -2.72 -23.09
N GLU A 124 1.64 -3.60 -23.92
CA GLU A 124 0.91 -4.26 -25.03
C GLU A 124 -0.34 -5.00 -24.53
N ARG A 125 -0.24 -5.69 -23.38
CA ARG A 125 -1.39 -6.39 -22.76
C ARG A 125 -2.46 -5.45 -22.24
N LEU A 126 -2.14 -4.18 -21.98
CA LEU A 126 -3.08 -3.15 -21.54
C LEU A 126 -3.82 -2.47 -22.70
N LEU A 127 -3.23 -2.41 -23.90
CA LEU A 127 -3.79 -1.73 -25.09
C LEU A 127 -5.23 -2.13 -25.43
N PRO A 128 -5.66 -3.40 -25.34
CA PRO A 128 -7.06 -3.78 -25.63
C PRO A 128 -8.09 -3.11 -24.73
N TYR A 129 -7.67 -2.61 -23.56
CA TYR A 129 -8.57 -2.05 -22.55
C TYR A 129 -8.61 -0.51 -22.56
N GLY A 130 -7.68 0.14 -23.25
CA GLY A 130 -7.64 1.60 -23.28
C GLY A 130 -6.32 2.15 -23.79
N ILE A 131 -6.02 3.37 -23.41
CA ILE A 131 -4.79 4.05 -23.81
C ILE A 131 -3.85 4.16 -22.60
N PRO A 132 -2.77 3.34 -22.54
CA PRO A 132 -1.75 3.45 -21.51
C PRO A 132 -0.78 4.58 -21.84
N THR A 133 -0.47 5.42 -20.84
CA THR A 133 0.61 6.40 -20.87
C THR A 133 1.60 6.07 -19.78
N THR A 134 2.82 5.71 -20.16
CA THR A 134 3.84 5.17 -19.26
C THR A 134 4.90 6.20 -18.91
N SER A 135 5.26 6.27 -17.62
CA SER A 135 6.37 7.06 -17.10
C SER A 135 7.27 6.14 -16.26
N ILE A 136 8.55 6.02 -16.63
CA ILE A 136 9.53 5.27 -15.85
C ILE A 136 9.97 6.13 -14.67
N VAL A 137 9.99 5.53 -13.48
CA VAL A 137 10.44 6.19 -12.25
C VAL A 137 11.96 6.14 -12.18
N PHE A 138 12.61 7.30 -12.25
CA PHE A 138 14.06 7.40 -12.08
C PHE A 138 14.48 7.27 -10.61
N SER A 139 13.72 7.87 -9.70
CA SER A 139 13.97 7.82 -8.27
C SER A 139 12.69 8.13 -7.49
N SER A 140 12.65 7.68 -6.23
CA SER A 140 11.56 7.99 -5.31
C SER A 140 12.13 8.75 -4.10
N PRO A 141 12.32 10.09 -4.19
CA PRO A 141 12.90 10.89 -3.10
C PRO A 141 12.11 10.81 -1.79
N VAL A 142 10.81 10.52 -1.91
CA VAL A 142 9.95 10.20 -0.78
C VAL A 142 9.37 8.81 -1.04
N ALA A 143 9.97 7.81 -0.44
CA ALA A 143 9.42 6.45 -0.42
C ALA A 143 8.11 6.42 0.39
N ARG A 144 7.43 5.29 0.42
CA ARG A 144 6.18 5.12 1.16
C ARG A 144 6.35 5.57 2.61
N ARG A 145 5.79 6.73 2.92
CA ARG A 145 5.79 7.28 4.28
C ARG A 145 4.48 6.88 4.97
N GLY A 146 4.56 6.43 6.21
CA GLY A 146 3.36 6.18 7.01
C GLY A 146 2.60 7.47 7.32
N PHE A 147 1.32 7.32 7.67
CA PHE A 147 0.48 8.45 8.05
C PHE A 147 1.02 9.17 9.30
N ASP A 148 0.86 10.49 9.33
CA ASP A 148 1.08 11.28 10.53
C ASP A 148 -0.11 11.06 11.48
N LEU A 149 0.10 10.25 12.52
CA LEU A 149 -0.95 9.88 13.46
C LEU A 149 -1.39 11.04 14.37
N SER A 150 -0.61 12.13 14.44
CA SER A 150 -1.02 13.34 15.17
C SER A 150 -2.22 14.04 14.50
N ARG A 151 -2.42 13.80 13.20
CA ARG A 151 -3.54 14.34 12.42
C ARG A 151 -4.75 13.40 12.35
N ALA A 152 -4.65 12.19 12.93
CA ALA A 152 -5.78 11.28 12.97
C ALA A 152 -6.90 11.90 13.82
N ARG A 153 -8.02 12.18 13.18
CA ARG A 153 -9.26 12.57 13.88
C ARG A 153 -10.01 11.26 14.17
N GLY A 154 -10.33 11.07 15.42
CA GLY A 154 -11.21 9.99 15.84
C GLY A 154 -12.64 10.24 15.37
#